data_e3e679b76c134d12c72a6f7db5dc5122
#
_entry.id   e3e679b76c134d12c72a6f7db5dc5122
#
_cell.length_a   1.000
_cell.length_b   1.000
_cell.length_c   1.000
_cell.angle_alpha   90.00
_cell.angle_beta   90.00
_cell.angle_gamma   90.00
#
_symmetry.space_group_name_H-M   'P 1'
#
loop_
_entity.id
_entity.type
_entity.pdbx_description
1 polymer ?
#
loop_
_entity_poly.entity_id
_entity_poly.type
_entity_poly.pdbx_seq_one_letter_code
_entity_poly.pdbx_strand_id
1 'polypeptide(L)'
;MNAFTIAFAYMRLRPLHMTLNVILLALGIAAISLLMLFAHQLENRMMRNAAGIDMVVGAKGSPIQLILSSLYHLDVPTGNIPLAEAESLAADPRVKSVMPLALGDSFRGFRIVGTSHSYVAHYGGDILAGTLWDVTMEVTLGAVAARDLGLVVGDQFIPNHGLANAASNHSDHRYRIVGVLKPTGTVVDRLILTSVESVWVVHGYNPMNAMQIENRADEHNTVEDHE
;
A
#
# COMPACT_ATOMS: atom_id res chain seq x y z
N MET A 1 -43.46 -26.42 -44.04
CA MET A 1 -41.98 -26.15 -43.91
C MET A 1 -41.75 -25.50 -42.57
N ASN A 2 -40.95 -26.12 -41.73
CA ASN A 2 -40.67 -25.59 -40.38
C ASN A 2 -39.57 -24.51 -40.43
N ALA A 3 -39.68 -23.49 -39.61
CA ALA A 3 -38.70 -22.37 -39.53
C ALA A 3 -37.25 -22.86 -39.39
N PHE A 4 -37.05 -23.97 -38.69
CA PHE A 4 -35.73 -24.64 -38.55
C PHE A 4 -35.14 -25.16 -39.86
N THR A 5 -36.00 -25.72 -40.77
CA THR A 5 -35.55 -26.24 -42.06
C THR A 5 -35.10 -25.13 -43.00
N ILE A 6 -35.82 -23.97 -42.95
CA ILE A 6 -35.46 -22.76 -43.71
C ILE A 6 -34.17 -22.15 -43.18
N ALA A 7 -34.03 -22.03 -41.87
CA ALA A 7 -32.81 -21.51 -41.23
C ALA A 7 -31.58 -22.34 -41.56
N PHE A 8 -31.70 -23.67 -41.48
CA PHE A 8 -30.62 -24.58 -41.82
C PHE A 8 -30.22 -24.53 -43.29
N ALA A 9 -31.19 -24.47 -44.21
CA ALA A 9 -30.92 -24.28 -45.64
C ALA A 9 -30.22 -22.94 -45.93
N TYR A 10 -30.63 -21.87 -45.27
CA TYR A 10 -30.03 -20.53 -45.40
C TYR A 10 -28.55 -20.53 -44.87
N MET A 11 -28.30 -21.20 -43.77
CA MET A 11 -26.93 -21.35 -43.21
C MET A 11 -25.98 -22.07 -44.17
N ARG A 12 -26.48 -23.09 -44.86
CA ARG A 12 -25.70 -23.82 -45.88
C ARG A 12 -25.42 -23.06 -47.16
N LEU A 13 -26.35 -22.17 -47.55
CA LEU A 13 -26.25 -21.37 -48.78
C LEU A 13 -25.34 -20.14 -48.64
N ARG A 14 -25.16 -19.63 -47.40
CA ARG A 14 -24.34 -18.41 -47.13
C ARG A 14 -23.36 -18.63 -45.96
N PRO A 15 -22.35 -19.51 -46.15
CA PRO A 15 -21.43 -19.90 -45.07
C PRO A 15 -20.62 -18.69 -44.50
N LEU A 16 -20.25 -17.72 -45.37
CA LEU A 16 -19.49 -16.55 -44.95
C LEU A 16 -20.28 -15.64 -43.96
N HIS A 17 -21.57 -15.44 -44.23
CA HIS A 17 -22.43 -14.63 -43.30
C HIS A 17 -22.68 -15.38 -42.00
N MET A 18 -22.79 -16.70 -42.04
CA MET A 18 -22.95 -17.51 -40.85
C MET A 18 -21.70 -17.45 -39.95
N THR A 19 -20.53 -17.67 -40.56
CA THR A 19 -19.26 -17.59 -39.80
C THR A 19 -19.04 -16.21 -39.20
N LEU A 20 -19.35 -15.13 -39.94
CA LEU A 20 -19.23 -13.78 -39.42
C LEU A 20 -20.16 -13.55 -38.22
N ASN A 21 -21.43 -13.99 -38.31
CA ASN A 21 -22.39 -13.84 -37.21
C ASN A 21 -21.96 -14.65 -35.96
N VAL A 22 -21.45 -15.87 -36.16
CA VAL A 22 -20.93 -16.68 -35.04
C VAL A 22 -19.74 -16.04 -34.41
N ILE A 23 -18.80 -15.51 -35.22
CA ILE A 23 -17.62 -14.78 -34.69
C ILE A 23 -18.06 -13.52 -33.90
N LEU A 24 -19.00 -12.74 -34.42
CA LEU A 24 -19.49 -11.56 -33.73
C LEU A 24 -20.20 -11.92 -32.41
N LEU A 25 -21.01 -12.97 -32.41
CA LEU A 25 -21.67 -13.46 -31.20
C LEU A 25 -20.64 -13.96 -30.18
N ALA A 26 -19.68 -14.77 -30.63
CA ALA A 26 -18.62 -15.29 -29.78
C ALA A 26 -17.75 -14.18 -29.19
N LEU A 27 -17.43 -13.13 -29.99
CA LEU A 27 -16.70 -11.95 -29.53
C LEU A 27 -17.49 -11.17 -28.47
N GLY A 28 -18.79 -11.00 -28.67
CA GLY A 28 -19.68 -10.33 -27.71
C GLY A 28 -19.72 -11.08 -26.38
N ILE A 29 -19.90 -12.40 -26.41
CA ILE A 29 -19.92 -13.24 -25.21
C ILE A 29 -18.54 -13.21 -24.51
N ALA A 30 -17.46 -13.29 -25.28
CA ALA A 30 -16.10 -13.23 -24.75
C ALA A 30 -15.83 -11.89 -24.07
N ALA A 31 -16.25 -10.76 -24.66
CA ALA A 31 -16.08 -9.44 -24.08
C ALA A 31 -16.85 -9.28 -22.75
N ILE A 32 -18.09 -9.74 -22.70
CA ILE A 32 -18.89 -9.71 -21.46
C ILE A 32 -18.25 -10.59 -20.38
N SER A 33 -17.83 -11.81 -20.75
CA SER A 33 -17.20 -12.73 -19.81
C SER A 33 -15.88 -12.17 -19.26
N LEU A 34 -15.08 -11.52 -20.11
CA LEU A 34 -13.84 -10.87 -19.71
C LEU A 34 -14.09 -9.71 -18.74
N LEU A 35 -15.10 -8.87 -19.02
CA LEU A 35 -15.46 -7.77 -18.13
C LEU A 35 -15.95 -8.28 -16.78
N MET A 36 -16.78 -9.30 -16.74
CA MET A 36 -17.27 -9.90 -15.49
C MET A 36 -16.13 -10.50 -14.68
N LEU A 37 -15.22 -11.22 -15.34
CA LEU A 37 -14.04 -11.80 -14.68
C LEU A 37 -13.12 -10.72 -14.11
N PHE A 38 -12.88 -9.65 -14.89
CA PHE A 38 -12.07 -8.52 -14.44
C PHE A 38 -12.70 -7.81 -13.24
N ALA A 39 -14.01 -7.50 -13.30
CA ALA A 39 -14.74 -6.86 -12.19
C ALA A 39 -14.65 -7.72 -10.92
N HIS A 40 -14.89 -9.03 -11.03
CA HIS A 40 -14.82 -9.94 -9.89
C HIS A 40 -13.40 -10.06 -9.30
N GLN A 41 -12.36 -10.10 -10.15
CA GLN A 41 -10.97 -10.13 -9.69
C GLN A 41 -10.58 -8.82 -8.99
N LEU A 42 -11.03 -7.67 -9.51
CA LEU A 42 -10.77 -6.37 -8.91
C LEU A 42 -11.44 -6.25 -7.53
N GLU A 43 -12.72 -6.61 -7.44
CA GLU A 43 -13.47 -6.64 -6.18
C GLU A 43 -12.79 -7.51 -5.13
N ASN A 44 -12.42 -8.74 -5.49
CA ASN A 44 -11.75 -9.67 -4.58
C ASN A 44 -10.38 -9.15 -4.09
N ARG A 45 -9.63 -8.43 -4.94
CA ARG A 45 -8.37 -7.79 -4.52
C ARG A 45 -8.61 -6.63 -3.57
N MET A 46 -9.58 -5.77 -3.86
CA MET A 46 -9.93 -4.66 -3.00
C MET A 46 -10.40 -5.14 -1.63
N MET A 47 -11.29 -6.11 -1.60
CA MET A 47 -11.81 -6.69 -0.34
C MET A 47 -10.71 -7.33 0.51
N ARG A 48 -9.73 -8.01 -0.09
CA ARG A 48 -8.60 -8.59 0.66
C ARG A 48 -7.71 -7.54 1.30
N ASN A 49 -7.49 -6.41 0.63
CA ASN A 49 -6.68 -5.34 1.19
C ASN A 49 -7.35 -4.60 2.35
N ALA A 50 -8.70 -4.57 2.37
CA ALA A 50 -9.48 -3.95 3.43
C ALA A 50 -9.90 -4.92 4.54
N ALA A 51 -9.70 -6.24 4.35
CA ALA A 51 -10.16 -7.25 5.28
C ALA A 51 -9.53 -7.09 6.67
N GLY A 52 -10.37 -7.05 7.72
CA GLY A 52 -9.91 -6.93 9.11
C GLY A 52 -9.45 -5.53 9.52
N ILE A 53 -9.67 -4.51 8.68
CA ILE A 53 -9.44 -3.10 9.03
C ILE A 53 -10.81 -2.45 9.19
N ASP A 54 -11.17 -2.13 10.43
CA ASP A 54 -12.47 -1.55 10.77
C ASP A 54 -12.50 -0.03 10.61
N MET A 55 -11.36 0.64 10.82
CA MET A 55 -11.25 2.10 10.80
C MET A 55 -9.88 2.56 10.32
N VAL A 56 -9.85 3.68 9.60
CA VAL A 56 -8.64 4.42 9.23
C VAL A 56 -8.71 5.80 9.86
N VAL A 57 -7.66 6.18 10.56
CA VAL A 57 -7.51 7.49 11.19
C VAL A 57 -6.35 8.22 10.53
N GLY A 58 -6.55 9.48 10.20
CA GLY A 58 -5.54 10.32 9.57
C GLY A 58 -5.90 11.80 9.65
N ALA A 59 -5.03 12.66 9.12
CA ALA A 59 -5.27 14.10 9.11
C ALA A 59 -6.56 14.44 8.36
N LYS A 60 -7.22 15.51 8.79
CA LYS A 60 -8.48 15.99 8.22
C LYS A 60 -8.31 16.30 6.72
N GLY A 61 -9.16 15.71 5.90
CA GLY A 61 -9.14 15.86 4.45
C GLY A 61 -10.22 15.02 3.76
N SER A 62 -9.97 14.61 2.51
CA SER A 62 -10.88 13.75 1.77
C SER A 62 -10.87 12.32 2.33
N PRO A 63 -12.02 11.75 2.73
CA PRO A 63 -12.11 10.36 3.16
C PRO A 63 -11.65 9.37 2.10
N ILE A 64 -11.93 9.64 0.82
CA ILE A 64 -11.49 8.79 -0.30
C ILE A 64 -9.97 8.81 -0.42
N GLN A 65 -9.34 9.98 -0.33
CA GLN A 65 -7.89 10.11 -0.37
C GLN A 65 -7.23 9.39 0.81
N LEU A 66 -7.82 9.50 2.01
CA LEU A 66 -7.32 8.80 3.19
C LEU A 66 -7.34 7.27 2.99
N ILE A 67 -8.43 6.71 2.46
CA ILE A 67 -8.53 5.28 2.16
C ILE A 67 -7.55 4.88 1.05
N LEU A 68 -7.46 5.66 -0.03
CA LEU A 68 -6.56 5.34 -1.14
C LEU A 68 -5.09 5.38 -0.74
N SER A 69 -4.71 6.31 0.13
CA SER A 69 -3.32 6.42 0.60
C SER A 69 -2.96 5.36 1.65
N SER A 70 -3.86 5.06 2.58
CA SER A 70 -3.54 4.19 3.74
C SER A 70 -3.80 2.70 3.48
N LEU A 71 -4.89 2.33 2.78
CA LEU A 71 -5.19 0.93 2.50
C LEU A 71 -4.59 0.43 1.19
N TYR A 72 -4.63 1.28 0.15
CA TYR A 72 -4.21 0.87 -1.19
C TYR A 72 -2.87 1.43 -1.62
N HIS A 73 -2.33 2.38 -0.87
CA HIS A 73 -1.06 3.08 -1.16
C HIS A 73 -0.98 3.67 -2.57
N LEU A 74 -2.13 4.10 -3.11
CA LEU A 74 -2.25 4.65 -4.48
C LEU A 74 -2.13 6.17 -4.54
N ASP A 75 -2.34 6.86 -3.41
CA ASP A 75 -2.34 8.32 -3.33
C ASP A 75 -1.40 8.81 -2.23
N VAL A 76 -1.20 10.12 -2.13
CA VAL A 76 -0.45 10.74 -1.03
C VAL A 76 -1.37 10.93 0.19
N PRO A 77 -0.85 10.83 1.43
CA PRO A 77 -1.66 11.05 2.62
C PRO A 77 -2.16 12.50 2.69
N THR A 78 -3.29 12.70 3.37
CA THR A 78 -3.89 14.03 3.58
C THR A 78 -3.08 14.91 4.53
N GLY A 79 -2.14 14.34 5.27
CA GLY A 79 -1.29 14.96 6.27
C GLY A 79 -0.97 13.97 7.39
N ASN A 80 -0.28 14.47 8.41
CA ASN A 80 0.08 13.69 9.59
C ASN A 80 -0.89 13.96 10.74
N ILE A 81 -1.02 13.01 11.66
CA ILE A 81 -1.66 13.18 12.96
C ILE A 81 -0.58 13.25 14.05
N PRO A 82 -0.81 13.93 15.18
CA PRO A 82 0.09 13.90 16.31
C PRO A 82 0.30 12.48 16.85
N LEU A 83 1.53 12.16 17.25
CA LEU A 83 1.83 10.83 17.81
C LEU A 83 1.00 10.53 19.06
N ALA A 84 0.78 11.54 19.92
CA ALA A 84 -0.03 11.42 21.12
C ALA A 84 -1.49 10.99 20.82
N GLU A 85 -2.08 11.42 19.70
CA GLU A 85 -3.40 10.97 19.29
C GLU A 85 -3.39 9.49 18.88
N ALA A 86 -2.37 9.05 18.16
CA ALA A 86 -2.21 7.65 17.79
C ALA A 86 -1.99 6.75 19.03
N GLU A 87 -1.20 7.20 20.00
CA GLU A 87 -0.96 6.52 21.28
C GLU A 87 -2.24 6.47 22.13
N SER A 88 -3.01 7.55 22.18
CA SER A 88 -4.31 7.61 22.87
C SER A 88 -5.29 6.60 22.27
N LEU A 89 -5.33 6.47 20.95
CA LEU A 89 -6.15 5.47 20.27
C LEU A 89 -5.69 4.04 20.60
N ALA A 90 -4.39 3.81 20.64
CA ALA A 90 -3.83 2.50 20.99
C ALA A 90 -4.12 2.09 22.44
N ALA A 91 -4.27 3.07 23.33
CA ALA A 91 -4.61 2.83 24.75
C ALA A 91 -6.12 2.64 25.01
N ASP A 92 -7.01 2.93 24.04
CA ASP A 92 -8.46 2.80 24.21
C ASP A 92 -8.85 1.30 24.27
N PRO A 93 -9.52 0.83 25.34
CA PRO A 93 -9.88 -0.58 25.51
C PRO A 93 -10.86 -1.11 24.46
N ARG A 94 -11.50 -0.25 23.69
CA ARG A 94 -12.38 -0.62 22.56
C ARG A 94 -11.59 -0.89 21.29
N VAL A 95 -10.31 -0.49 21.20
CA VAL A 95 -9.44 -0.69 20.06
C VAL A 95 -8.63 -1.96 20.27
N LYS A 96 -8.81 -2.91 19.37
CA LYS A 96 -8.13 -4.21 19.45
C LYS A 96 -6.65 -4.11 19.10
N SER A 97 -6.32 -3.36 18.06
CA SER A 97 -4.96 -3.16 17.58
C SER A 97 -4.88 -1.91 16.73
N VAL A 98 -3.73 -1.24 16.77
CA VAL A 98 -3.40 -0.10 15.91
C VAL A 98 -2.18 -0.46 15.08
N MET A 99 -2.24 -0.16 13.80
CA MET A 99 -1.13 -0.32 12.87
C MET A 99 -0.72 1.07 12.36
N PRO A 100 0.39 1.63 12.86
CA PRO A 100 0.85 2.94 12.42
C PRO A 100 1.33 2.88 10.97
N LEU A 101 1.10 3.95 10.21
CA LEU A 101 1.58 4.10 8.85
C LEU A 101 2.25 5.46 8.68
N ALA A 102 3.56 5.46 8.43
CA ALA A 102 4.31 6.64 8.01
C ALA A 102 4.57 6.53 6.50
N LEU A 103 4.02 7.48 5.74
CA LEU A 103 4.01 7.48 4.28
C LEU A 103 4.69 8.76 3.76
N GLY A 104 5.32 8.68 2.60
CA GLY A 104 5.88 9.89 1.96
C GLY A 104 6.94 9.57 0.92
N ASP A 105 7.73 8.55 1.15
CA ASP A 105 8.86 8.19 0.30
C ASP A 105 8.52 7.08 -0.69
N SER A 106 9.34 7.01 -1.71
CA SER A 106 9.26 5.94 -2.71
C SER A 106 10.65 5.60 -3.26
N PHE A 107 10.75 4.43 -3.86
CA PHE A 107 11.93 4.05 -4.62
C PHE A 107 11.49 3.39 -5.93
N ARG A 108 11.84 4.02 -7.07
CA ARG A 108 11.51 3.52 -8.42
C ARG A 108 10.03 3.12 -8.58
N GLY A 109 9.11 3.94 -8.02
CA GLY A 109 7.66 3.71 -8.12
C GLY A 109 7.07 2.77 -7.07
N PHE A 110 7.88 2.19 -6.18
CA PHE A 110 7.43 1.43 -5.03
C PHE A 110 7.41 2.31 -3.79
N ARG A 111 6.31 2.30 -3.05
CA ARG A 111 6.18 3.09 -1.83
C ARG A 111 6.98 2.49 -0.70
N ILE A 112 7.62 3.37 0.08
CA ILE A 112 8.24 3.05 1.37
C ILE A 112 7.19 3.35 2.43
N VAL A 113 6.93 2.37 3.27
CA VAL A 113 5.93 2.42 4.34
C VAL A 113 6.59 2.10 5.66
N GLY A 114 6.66 3.12 6.52
CA GLY A 114 7.05 2.94 7.93
C GLY A 114 5.86 2.38 8.71
N THR A 115 6.04 1.24 9.33
CA THR A 115 4.97 0.54 10.05
C THR A 115 5.54 -0.41 11.12
N SER A 116 4.66 -1.19 11.75
CA SER A 116 5.03 -2.23 12.70
C SER A 116 4.98 -3.63 12.07
N HIS A 117 5.61 -4.61 12.71
CA HIS A 117 5.57 -6.01 12.27
C HIS A 117 4.14 -6.59 12.28
N SER A 118 3.24 -6.04 13.11
CA SER A 118 1.83 -6.43 13.12
C SER A 118 1.13 -6.17 11.79
N TYR A 119 1.55 -5.14 11.03
CA TYR A 119 1.05 -4.86 9.69
C TYR A 119 1.41 -5.99 8.72
N VAL A 120 2.65 -6.49 8.76
CA VAL A 120 3.07 -7.62 7.94
C VAL A 120 2.28 -8.88 8.29
N ALA A 121 2.15 -9.16 9.59
CA ALA A 121 1.39 -10.31 10.10
C ALA A 121 -0.10 -10.23 9.72
N HIS A 122 -0.71 -9.02 9.76
CA HIS A 122 -2.09 -8.80 9.36
C HIS A 122 -2.38 -9.25 7.93
N TYR A 123 -1.47 -9.01 7.01
CA TYR A 123 -1.58 -9.42 5.62
C TYR A 123 -1.02 -10.83 5.33
N GLY A 124 -0.69 -11.59 6.37
CA GLY A 124 -0.14 -12.94 6.23
C GLY A 124 1.25 -12.98 5.59
N GLY A 125 2.05 -11.94 5.83
CA GLY A 125 3.40 -11.84 5.27
C GLY A 125 4.38 -12.77 5.97
N ASP A 126 4.82 -13.81 5.28
CA ASP A 126 5.91 -14.70 5.68
C ASP A 126 7.23 -14.27 5.03
N ILE A 127 8.33 -14.54 5.72
CA ILE A 127 9.68 -14.31 5.17
C ILE A 127 10.03 -15.39 4.14
N LEU A 128 10.49 -14.95 2.97
CA LEU A 128 11.10 -15.79 1.95
C LEU A 128 12.62 -15.89 2.15
N ALA A 129 13.28 -14.76 2.43
CA ALA A 129 14.72 -14.69 2.65
C ALA A 129 15.02 -13.56 3.65
N GLY A 130 16.04 -13.75 4.51
CA GLY A 130 16.43 -12.77 5.52
C GLY A 130 15.47 -12.70 6.70
N THR A 131 15.22 -11.47 7.20
CA THR A 131 14.38 -11.19 8.38
C THR A 131 13.48 -9.98 8.13
N LEU A 132 12.55 -9.68 9.03
CA LEU A 132 11.95 -8.34 9.12
C LEU A 132 13.03 -7.37 9.66
N TRP A 133 12.79 -6.06 9.46
CA TRP A 133 13.64 -5.00 9.99
C TRP A 133 13.67 -5.04 11.52
N ASP A 134 14.81 -4.77 12.11
CA ASP A 134 14.99 -4.70 13.57
C ASP A 134 15.50 -3.32 14.01
N VAL A 135 16.34 -2.71 13.20
CA VAL A 135 16.88 -1.38 13.48
C VAL A 135 16.46 -0.36 12.41
N THR A 136 16.59 0.92 12.76
CA THR A 136 16.32 2.05 11.86
C THR A 136 17.13 1.91 10.57
N MET A 137 16.55 2.29 9.44
CA MET A 137 17.08 2.20 8.07
C MET A 137 17.21 0.79 7.51
N GLU A 138 16.65 -0.22 8.17
CA GLU A 138 16.44 -1.54 7.58
C GLU A 138 15.07 -1.62 6.90
N VAL A 139 15.02 -2.38 5.80
CA VAL A 139 13.80 -2.60 5.05
C VAL A 139 13.59 -4.07 4.72
N THR A 140 12.33 -4.47 4.67
CA THR A 140 11.88 -5.74 4.12
C THR A 140 11.05 -5.47 2.87
N LEU A 141 11.38 -6.13 1.77
CA LEU A 141 10.70 -5.95 0.49
C LEU A 141 9.51 -6.88 0.36
N GLY A 142 8.40 -6.38 -0.17
CA GLY A 142 7.33 -7.22 -0.68
C GLY A 142 7.79 -8.00 -1.91
N ALA A 143 7.16 -9.15 -2.19
CA ALA A 143 7.60 -10.09 -3.22
C ALA A 143 7.65 -9.48 -4.62
N VAL A 144 6.67 -8.64 -4.98
CA VAL A 144 6.63 -7.95 -6.28
C VAL A 144 7.68 -6.84 -6.33
N ALA A 145 7.85 -6.08 -5.24
CA ALA A 145 8.87 -5.04 -5.16
C ALA A 145 10.28 -5.63 -5.34
N ALA A 146 10.61 -6.71 -4.63
CA ALA A 146 11.91 -7.38 -4.75
C ALA A 146 12.18 -7.88 -6.18
N ARG A 147 11.20 -8.54 -6.79
CA ARG A 147 11.31 -9.08 -8.14
C ARG A 147 11.50 -7.98 -9.20
N ASP A 148 10.65 -6.95 -9.16
CA ASP A 148 10.60 -5.91 -10.20
C ASP A 148 11.78 -4.93 -10.08
N LEU A 149 12.30 -4.71 -8.86
CA LEU A 149 13.50 -3.92 -8.60
C LEU A 149 14.79 -4.71 -8.84
N GLY A 150 14.73 -6.05 -8.83
CA GLY A 150 15.90 -6.91 -8.93
C GLY A 150 16.83 -6.81 -7.72
N LEU A 151 16.31 -6.45 -6.54
CA LEU A 151 17.06 -6.25 -5.31
C LEU A 151 16.98 -7.49 -4.41
N VAL A 152 18.07 -7.75 -3.70
CA VAL A 152 18.21 -8.89 -2.78
C VAL A 152 18.63 -8.44 -1.38
N VAL A 153 18.57 -9.37 -0.42
CA VAL A 153 19.05 -9.14 0.95
C VAL A 153 20.52 -8.75 0.94
N GLY A 154 20.85 -7.66 1.61
CA GLY A 154 22.20 -7.07 1.68
C GLY A 154 22.38 -5.85 0.79
N ASP A 155 21.55 -5.65 -0.24
CA ASP A 155 21.60 -4.46 -1.08
C ASP A 155 21.19 -3.19 -0.32
N GLN A 156 21.62 -2.05 -0.85
CA GLN A 156 21.30 -0.72 -0.31
C GLN A 156 20.73 0.18 -1.40
N PHE A 157 19.83 1.10 -1.03
CA PHE A 157 19.30 2.11 -1.92
C PHE A 157 19.04 3.44 -1.19
N ILE A 158 18.89 4.52 -1.96
CA ILE A 158 18.53 5.85 -1.45
C ILE A 158 17.09 6.14 -1.86
N PRO A 159 16.21 6.55 -0.92
CA PRO A 159 14.82 6.88 -1.22
C PRO A 159 14.69 8.17 -2.05
N ASN A 160 13.56 8.31 -2.75
CA ASN A 160 13.15 9.53 -3.41
C ASN A 160 11.88 10.08 -2.74
N HIS A 161 11.76 11.40 -2.61
CA HIS A 161 10.52 12.01 -2.13
C HIS A 161 9.43 11.96 -3.21
N GLY A 162 8.26 11.46 -2.82
CA GLY A 162 7.08 11.37 -3.69
C GLY A 162 7.16 10.27 -4.75
N LEU A 163 6.15 10.20 -5.61
CA LEU A 163 6.04 9.23 -6.71
C LEU A 163 6.74 9.70 -7.99
N ALA A 164 7.08 10.98 -8.08
CA ALA A 164 7.78 11.59 -9.22
C ALA A 164 9.27 11.71 -8.89
N ASN A 165 10.13 11.53 -9.91
CA ASN A 165 11.60 11.65 -9.84
C ASN A 165 12.09 13.08 -9.52
N ALA A 166 11.59 13.68 -8.44
CA ALA A 166 12.11 14.96 -7.96
C ALA A 166 13.43 14.69 -7.23
N ALA A 167 14.52 15.13 -7.82
CA ALA A 167 15.86 15.05 -7.27
C ALA A 167 16.00 15.95 -6.02
N SER A 168 15.56 15.46 -4.87
CA SER A 168 15.98 15.99 -3.57
C SER A 168 17.04 15.05 -3.01
N ASN A 169 18.28 15.54 -2.97
CA ASN A 169 19.44 14.82 -2.50
C ASN A 169 19.35 14.57 -0.98
N HIS A 170 18.88 13.39 -0.59
CA HIS A 170 19.14 12.82 0.72
C HIS A 170 20.24 11.76 0.60
N SER A 171 21.41 12.17 0.14
CA SER A 171 22.58 11.30 -0.09
C SER A 171 23.06 10.58 1.18
N ASP A 172 22.61 11.02 2.36
CA ASP A 172 23.12 10.55 3.64
C ASP A 172 22.30 9.41 4.26
N HIS A 173 21.07 9.18 3.79
CA HIS A 173 20.17 8.18 4.36
C HIS A 173 19.96 7.00 3.40
N ARG A 174 20.69 5.91 3.65
CA ARG A 174 20.60 4.68 2.85
C ARG A 174 19.78 3.63 3.58
N TYR A 175 18.80 3.08 2.91
CA TYR A 175 18.10 1.89 3.38
C TYR A 175 18.90 0.63 3.05
N ARG A 176 18.94 -0.32 3.99
CA ARG A 176 19.53 -1.65 3.83
C ARG A 176 18.44 -2.71 3.77
N ILE A 177 18.45 -3.54 2.76
CA ILE A 177 17.51 -4.63 2.61
C ILE A 177 17.94 -5.79 3.50
N VAL A 178 17.09 -6.16 4.46
CA VAL A 178 17.35 -7.26 5.41
C VAL A 178 16.44 -8.46 5.16
N GLY A 179 15.36 -8.29 4.40
CA GLY A 179 14.46 -9.37 4.11
C GLY A 179 13.62 -9.18 2.85
N VAL A 180 13.05 -10.28 2.40
CA VAL A 180 12.08 -10.35 1.30
C VAL A 180 10.93 -11.24 1.73
N LEU A 181 9.70 -10.78 1.52
CA LEU A 181 8.49 -11.54 1.84
C LEU A 181 8.12 -12.53 0.75
N LYS A 182 7.43 -13.60 1.13
CA LYS A 182 6.70 -14.47 0.20
C LYS A 182 5.52 -13.71 -0.41
N PRO A 183 5.05 -14.09 -1.63
CA PRO A 183 3.86 -13.50 -2.21
C PRO A 183 2.63 -13.72 -1.32
N THR A 184 1.93 -12.63 -0.98
CA THR A 184 0.70 -12.64 -0.18
C THR A 184 -0.56 -12.47 -1.04
N GLY A 185 -0.42 -11.93 -2.25
CA GLY A 185 -1.53 -11.53 -3.12
C GLY A 185 -2.27 -10.28 -2.62
N THR A 186 -1.65 -9.52 -1.70
CA THR A 186 -2.17 -8.28 -1.12
C THR A 186 -1.31 -7.07 -1.51
N VAL A 187 -1.68 -5.89 -1.01
CA VAL A 187 -0.94 -4.64 -1.24
C VAL A 187 0.53 -4.74 -0.78
N VAL A 188 0.80 -5.50 0.28
CA VAL A 188 2.14 -5.67 0.88
C VAL A 188 3.17 -6.17 -0.13
N ASP A 189 2.76 -6.97 -1.11
CA ASP A 189 3.68 -7.47 -2.15
C ASP A 189 4.37 -6.34 -2.94
N ARG A 190 3.76 -5.16 -3.01
CA ARG A 190 4.25 -4.00 -3.76
C ARG A 190 4.86 -2.91 -2.90
N LEU A 191 5.09 -3.17 -1.62
CA LEU A 191 5.62 -2.19 -0.67
C LEU A 191 7.08 -2.48 -0.32
N ILE A 192 7.76 -1.44 0.11
CA ILE A 192 9.04 -1.49 0.83
C ILE A 192 8.70 -1.13 2.26
N LEU A 193 8.85 -2.08 3.17
CA LEU A 193 8.42 -1.96 4.55
C LEU A 193 9.60 -1.67 5.46
N THR A 194 9.42 -0.75 6.40
CA THR A 194 10.43 -0.34 7.37
C THR A 194 9.77 0.08 8.69
N SER A 195 10.56 0.46 9.69
CA SER A 195 10.03 1.06 10.90
C SER A 195 9.54 2.49 10.67
N VAL A 196 8.61 2.95 11.50
CA VAL A 196 8.12 4.35 11.49
C VAL A 196 9.27 5.32 11.71
N GLU A 197 10.19 4.97 12.61
CA GLU A 197 11.38 5.76 12.96
C GLU A 197 12.29 5.96 11.75
N SER A 198 12.40 4.98 10.87
CA SER A 198 13.20 5.10 9.65
C SER A 198 12.68 6.22 8.74
N VAL A 199 11.36 6.32 8.61
CA VAL A 199 10.73 7.38 7.81
C VAL A 199 10.94 8.75 8.48
N TRP A 200 10.83 8.81 9.80
CA TRP A 200 11.08 10.05 10.54
C TRP A 200 12.52 10.55 10.38
N VAL A 201 13.50 9.66 10.47
CA VAL A 201 14.92 10.01 10.28
C VAL A 201 15.16 10.62 8.90
N VAL A 202 14.60 10.03 7.84
CA VAL A 202 14.73 10.57 6.47
C VAL A 202 14.13 11.97 6.35
N HIS A 203 13.05 12.27 7.09
CA HIS A 203 12.40 13.58 7.09
C HIS A 203 12.97 14.55 8.14
N GLY A 204 14.07 14.20 8.80
CA GLY A 204 14.72 15.05 9.80
C GLY A 204 13.94 15.19 11.11
N TYR A 205 12.90 14.37 11.33
CA TYR A 205 12.18 14.34 12.59
C TYR A 205 12.89 13.39 13.55
N ASN A 206 13.36 13.94 14.68
CA ASN A 206 13.92 13.15 15.77
C ASN A 206 12.96 13.21 16.97
N PRO A 207 12.29 12.09 17.32
CA PRO A 207 11.35 12.07 18.43
C PRO A 207 11.97 12.47 19.79
N MET A 208 13.26 12.23 19.99
CA MET A 208 13.97 12.65 21.19
C MET A 208 14.09 14.20 21.29
N ASN A 209 14.21 14.89 20.16
CA ASN A 209 14.22 16.35 20.16
C ASN A 209 12.82 16.92 20.36
N ALA A 210 11.77 16.25 19.91
CA ALA A 210 10.38 16.66 20.10
C ALA A 210 9.98 16.60 21.59
N MET A 211 10.32 15.54 22.32
CA MET A 211 10.10 15.43 23.77
C MET A 211 10.84 16.50 24.57
N GLN A 212 12.04 16.91 24.11
CA GLN A 212 12.80 17.98 24.79
C GLN A 212 12.17 19.37 24.57
N ILE A 213 11.54 19.61 23.43
CA ILE A 213 10.86 20.87 23.12
C ILE A 213 9.56 20.95 23.93
N GLU A 214 8.81 19.86 24.04
CA GLU A 214 7.56 19.76 24.80
C GLU A 214 7.82 19.95 26.29
N ASN A 215 8.81 19.27 26.86
CA ASN A 215 9.22 19.46 28.26
C ASN A 215 9.70 20.89 28.56
N ARG A 216 10.35 21.59 27.61
CA ARG A 216 10.73 22.99 27.77
C ARG A 216 9.54 23.97 27.71
N ALA A 217 8.54 23.64 26.89
CA ALA A 217 7.31 24.43 26.80
C ALA A 217 6.49 24.35 28.10
N ASP A 218 6.42 23.15 28.69
CA ASP A 218 5.74 22.91 29.96
C ASP A 218 6.47 23.55 31.15
N GLU A 219 7.81 23.54 31.17
CA GLU A 219 8.59 24.25 32.18
C GLU A 219 8.41 25.79 32.10
N HIS A 220 8.20 26.34 30.90
CA HIS A 220 8.01 27.78 30.74
C HIS A 220 6.62 28.22 31.15
N ASN A 221 5.58 27.41 30.91
CA ASN A 221 4.21 27.71 31.35
C ASN A 221 3.99 27.59 32.87
N THR A 222 4.78 26.75 33.54
CA THR A 222 4.67 26.61 35.01
C THR A 222 5.35 27.73 35.78
N VAL A 223 6.17 28.56 35.14
CA VAL A 223 6.88 29.70 35.79
C VAL A 223 6.06 31.00 35.71
N GLU A 224 5.14 31.14 34.74
CA GLU A 224 4.30 32.36 34.61
C GLU A 224 3.05 32.37 35.50
N ASP A 225 2.66 31.26 36.13
CA ASP A 225 1.49 31.18 37.02
C ASP A 225 1.82 31.49 38.51
N HIS A 226 3.02 31.99 38.82
CA HIS A 226 3.47 32.30 40.21
C HIS A 226 3.95 33.73 40.41
N GLU A 227 3.52 34.72 39.58
CA GLU A 227 3.68 36.16 39.92
C GLU A 227 2.35 36.89 40.11
#